data_a2e306cd87514ec12c9a4932c0f1764d
#
_entry.id   a2e306cd87514ec12c9a4932c0f1764d
#
_cell.length_a   1.000
_cell.length_b   1.000
_cell.length_c   1.000
_cell.angle_alpha   90.00
_cell.angle_beta   90.00
_cell.angle_gamma   90.00
#
_symmetry.space_group_name_H-M   'P 1'
#
loop_
_entity.id
_entity.type
_entity.pdbx_description
1 polymer ?
#
loop_
_entity_poly.entity_id
_entity_poly.type
_entity_poly.pdbx_seq_one_letter_code
_entity_poly.pdbx_strand_id
1 'polypeptide(L)'
;MTRPVPVYIFDAIRTPRSKGKADGSLHEIKPVNLVTGLLVEMQRRHDLDTSRVDDVIMGCVGPVMEQGAVLPKIALQKAGWNEGVPGAQLNRFCASGLDAFNTAAAKVASGWEDLVCAGGYESMSRVPMGADGGPFSEDPETAIKTHFVPQGIGADLIATIEGWTREDVDRFAVRSQKLAAQARDSGWFDRSVVPVKDDNGIVVLRRDDFLKPDTDMATLAKLKPSFDSIGKMGFDTIALAKYTEVESINHVHTPGNSSGIVDGASLVMVGSESVGKDLGLTPRGRVISTALVATDPIIMLLGPAPAARKALAKAGLTIDDIDLVEINEAFASVALRLQRDLDVPDEKLNVVGGAIAMGHPLGATGGALVSTMLDELERRKLKRALICMCVGGGMGIASIIERV
;
A
#
# COMPACT_ATOMS: atom_id res chain seq x y z
N MET A 1 -23.22 -23.42 -9.24
CA MET A 1 -22.26 -22.64 -8.45
C MET A 1 -23.07 -21.76 -7.51
N THR A 2 -22.87 -21.87 -6.20
CA THR A 2 -23.43 -20.95 -5.22
C THR A 2 -22.89 -19.54 -5.48
N ARG A 3 -23.73 -18.51 -5.37
CA ARG A 3 -23.27 -17.12 -5.50
C ARG A 3 -22.28 -16.82 -4.37
N PRO A 4 -21.20 -16.06 -4.62
CA PRO A 4 -20.30 -15.63 -3.55
C PRO A 4 -21.07 -14.88 -2.45
N VAL A 5 -20.66 -15.10 -1.21
CA VAL A 5 -21.22 -14.35 -0.07
C VAL A 5 -20.78 -12.89 -0.18
N PRO A 6 -21.67 -11.90 0.03
CA PRO A 6 -21.25 -10.50 0.12
C PRO A 6 -20.23 -10.29 1.24
N VAL A 7 -19.16 -9.54 0.94
CA VAL A 7 -18.09 -9.24 1.90
C VAL A 7 -18.17 -7.80 2.31
N TYR A 8 -18.38 -7.57 3.60
CA TYR A 8 -18.45 -6.25 4.21
C TYR A 8 -17.14 -5.86 4.88
N ILE A 9 -16.84 -4.58 4.87
CA ILE A 9 -15.72 -3.97 5.59
C ILE A 9 -16.31 -3.25 6.80
N PHE A 10 -15.96 -3.71 8.00
CA PHE A 10 -16.49 -3.15 9.25
C PHE A 10 -15.62 -2.02 9.79
N ASP A 11 -14.29 -2.15 9.70
CA ASP A 11 -13.37 -1.06 10.02
C ASP A 11 -12.04 -1.21 9.26
N ALA A 12 -11.33 -0.10 9.15
CA ALA A 12 -9.99 -0.06 8.56
C ALA A 12 -9.17 1.02 9.28
N ILE A 13 -8.09 0.61 9.92
CA ILE A 13 -7.24 1.47 10.74
C ILE A 13 -5.76 1.30 10.37
N ARG A 14 -4.96 2.30 10.70
CA ARG A 14 -3.51 2.27 10.49
C ARG A 14 -2.78 3.04 11.60
N THR A 15 -1.50 2.77 11.76
CA THR A 15 -0.63 3.67 12.51
C THR A 15 -0.35 4.95 11.72
N PRO A 16 0.07 6.04 12.36
CA PRO A 16 0.80 7.08 11.65
C PRO A 16 2.08 6.49 11.07
N ARG A 17 2.61 7.14 10.02
CA ARG A 17 3.84 6.77 9.34
C ARG A 17 4.97 7.69 9.76
N SER A 18 6.15 7.12 9.97
CA SER A 18 7.35 7.86 10.34
C SER A 18 8.54 7.45 9.50
N LYS A 19 9.53 8.31 9.40
CA LYS A 19 10.78 8.10 8.67
C LYS A 19 11.40 6.75 9.00
N GLY A 20 11.65 5.92 8.00
CA GLY A 20 12.24 4.58 8.13
C GLY A 20 13.77 4.62 8.29
N LYS A 21 14.26 5.34 9.29
CA LYS A 21 15.69 5.45 9.67
C LYS A 21 15.82 5.47 11.18
N ALA A 22 17.04 5.31 11.69
CA ALA A 22 17.33 5.28 13.12
C ALA A 22 16.90 6.56 13.88
N ASP A 23 16.76 7.68 13.18
CA ASP A 23 16.26 8.94 13.73
C ASP A 23 14.74 9.16 13.49
N GLY A 24 14.03 8.15 13.02
CA GLY A 24 12.57 8.20 12.85
C GLY A 24 11.82 7.98 14.16
N SER A 25 10.68 8.64 14.33
CA SER A 25 9.89 8.60 15.58
C SER A 25 9.39 7.19 15.96
N LEU A 26 9.30 6.26 15.01
CA LEU A 26 8.86 4.87 15.27
C LEU A 26 10.03 3.89 15.40
N HIS A 27 11.29 4.31 15.26
CA HIS A 27 12.45 3.41 15.31
C HIS A 27 12.53 2.59 16.60
N GLU A 28 12.23 3.19 17.74
CA GLU A 28 12.27 2.51 19.05
C GLU A 28 11.05 1.59 19.28
N ILE A 29 10.06 1.66 18.41
CA ILE A 29 8.85 0.82 18.50
C ILE A 29 9.06 -0.49 17.73
N LYS A 30 9.02 -1.61 18.43
CA LYS A 30 9.17 -2.93 17.80
C LYS A 30 8.05 -3.19 16.78
N PRO A 31 8.32 -3.85 15.62
CA PRO A 31 7.29 -4.16 14.63
C PRO A 31 6.06 -4.87 15.22
N VAL A 32 6.29 -5.80 16.16
CA VAL A 32 5.19 -6.50 16.85
C VAL A 32 4.29 -5.53 17.63
N ASN A 33 4.82 -4.44 18.18
CA ASN A 33 4.03 -3.46 18.94
C ASN A 33 3.15 -2.61 18.02
N LEU A 34 3.60 -2.31 16.79
CA LEU A 34 2.77 -1.63 15.80
C LEU A 34 1.51 -2.44 15.49
N VAL A 35 1.67 -3.75 15.28
CA VAL A 35 0.54 -4.67 15.01
C VAL A 35 -0.33 -4.86 16.26
N THR A 36 0.29 -5.14 17.42
CA THR A 36 -0.42 -5.32 18.70
C THR A 36 -1.29 -4.11 19.01
N GLY A 37 -0.78 -2.89 18.81
CA GLY A 37 -1.55 -1.66 19.07
C GLY A 37 -2.81 -1.54 18.22
N LEU A 38 -2.74 -1.96 16.94
CA LEU A 38 -3.90 -1.98 16.05
C LEU A 38 -4.91 -3.07 16.45
N LEU A 39 -4.45 -4.26 16.85
CA LEU A 39 -5.32 -5.35 17.32
C LEU A 39 -6.09 -4.93 18.57
N VAL A 40 -5.40 -4.36 19.56
CA VAL A 40 -6.02 -3.84 20.80
C VAL A 40 -7.03 -2.75 20.48
N GLU A 41 -6.70 -1.83 19.59
CA GLU A 41 -7.62 -0.75 19.22
C GLU A 41 -8.84 -1.27 18.44
N MET A 42 -8.67 -2.23 17.55
CA MET A 42 -9.79 -2.87 16.82
C MET A 42 -10.75 -3.55 17.79
N GLN A 43 -10.23 -4.32 18.74
CA GLN A 43 -11.03 -4.96 19.79
C GLN A 43 -11.77 -3.92 20.62
N ARG A 44 -11.09 -2.89 21.09
CA ARG A 44 -11.67 -1.82 21.91
C ARG A 44 -12.80 -1.05 21.20
N ARG A 45 -12.60 -0.73 19.90
CA ARG A 45 -13.59 0.05 19.13
C ARG A 45 -14.92 -0.65 18.97
N HIS A 46 -14.87 -1.97 18.85
CA HIS A 46 -16.04 -2.78 18.50
C HIS A 46 -16.52 -3.67 19.64
N ASP A 47 -15.92 -3.55 20.84
CA ASP A 47 -16.13 -4.51 21.94
C ASP A 47 -16.09 -5.96 21.40
N LEU A 48 -15.09 -6.22 20.53
CA LEU A 48 -15.02 -7.40 19.70
C LEU A 48 -14.75 -8.65 20.51
N ASP A 49 -15.66 -9.62 20.45
CA ASP A 49 -15.37 -11.00 20.87
C ASP A 49 -14.37 -11.63 19.90
N THR A 50 -13.11 -11.64 20.31
CA THR A 50 -12.02 -12.11 19.47
C THR A 50 -12.09 -13.60 19.17
N SER A 51 -12.86 -14.41 19.93
CA SER A 51 -13.10 -15.82 19.64
C SER A 51 -13.87 -16.05 18.33
N ARG A 52 -14.53 -15.00 17.81
CA ARG A 52 -15.31 -15.02 16.57
C ARG A 52 -14.48 -14.66 15.33
N VAL A 53 -13.19 -14.36 15.51
CA VAL A 53 -12.28 -14.06 14.39
C VAL A 53 -11.64 -15.36 13.89
N ASP A 54 -11.88 -15.69 12.63
CA ASP A 54 -11.45 -16.95 12.03
C ASP A 54 -9.97 -16.92 11.59
N ASP A 55 -9.44 -15.75 11.17
CA ASP A 55 -8.04 -15.62 10.77
C ASP A 55 -7.56 -14.16 10.82
N VAL A 56 -6.23 -13.99 10.96
CA VAL A 56 -5.55 -12.69 10.81
C VAL A 56 -4.42 -12.82 9.80
N ILE A 57 -4.57 -12.20 8.63
CA ILE A 57 -3.62 -12.29 7.52
C ILE A 57 -2.91 -10.96 7.34
N MET A 58 -1.59 -10.92 7.48
CA MET A 58 -0.84 -9.67 7.36
C MET A 58 0.30 -9.76 6.35
N GLY A 59 0.38 -8.74 5.50
CA GLY A 59 1.46 -8.55 4.55
C GLY A 59 2.73 -8.03 5.23
N CYS A 60 3.89 -8.57 4.84
CA CYS A 60 5.21 -8.07 5.19
C CYS A 60 6.18 -8.43 4.07
N VAL A 61 6.99 -7.47 3.64
CA VAL A 61 7.95 -7.67 2.53
C VAL A 61 9.30 -8.16 3.02
N GLY A 62 9.75 -7.68 4.18
CA GLY A 62 10.96 -8.17 4.84
C GLY A 62 10.63 -9.09 6.01
N PRO A 63 10.12 -10.34 5.80
CA PRO A 63 9.65 -11.23 6.86
C PRO A 63 10.80 -11.95 7.58
N VAL A 64 11.81 -11.19 7.99
CA VAL A 64 13.02 -11.69 8.66
C VAL A 64 13.28 -10.91 9.95
N MET A 65 14.19 -11.40 10.77
CA MET A 65 14.58 -10.78 12.04
C MET A 65 13.34 -10.48 12.91
N GLU A 66 13.15 -9.24 13.35
CA GLU A 66 12.03 -8.82 14.20
C GLU A 66 10.66 -8.86 13.48
N GLN A 67 10.64 -8.98 12.17
CA GLN A 67 9.44 -9.07 11.34
C GLN A 67 9.09 -10.50 10.91
N GLY A 68 9.93 -11.48 11.23
CA GLY A 68 9.76 -12.87 10.86
C GLY A 68 8.86 -13.67 11.81
N ALA A 69 8.96 -15.01 11.67
CA ALA A 69 8.35 -16.00 12.56
C ALA A 69 6.82 -15.85 12.72
N VAL A 70 6.11 -15.56 11.63
CA VAL A 70 4.66 -15.36 11.64
C VAL A 70 4.24 -14.34 12.70
N LEU A 71 4.86 -13.15 12.68
CA LEU A 71 4.63 -12.06 13.63
C LEU A 71 3.15 -11.80 13.94
N PRO A 72 2.17 -11.90 12.98
CA PRO A 72 0.75 -11.72 13.31
C PRO A 72 0.26 -12.62 14.43
N LYS A 73 0.65 -13.91 14.45
CA LYS A 73 0.25 -14.81 15.54
C LYS A 73 0.87 -14.41 16.89
N ILE A 74 2.11 -13.95 16.87
CA ILE A 74 2.80 -13.45 18.08
C ILE A 74 2.11 -12.17 18.59
N ALA A 75 1.72 -11.27 17.68
CA ALA A 75 1.01 -10.04 18.01
C ALA A 75 -0.37 -10.30 18.61
N LEU A 76 -1.11 -11.31 18.12
CA LEU A 76 -2.39 -11.77 18.69
C LEU A 76 -2.24 -12.22 20.14
N GLN A 77 -1.22 -13.03 20.42
CA GLN A 77 -0.92 -13.48 21.80
C GLN A 77 -0.57 -12.27 22.69
N LYS A 78 0.25 -11.34 22.20
CA LYS A 78 0.63 -10.13 22.93
C LYS A 78 -0.56 -9.19 23.14
N ALA A 79 -1.51 -9.13 22.21
CA ALA A 79 -2.75 -8.35 22.33
C ALA A 79 -3.79 -8.96 23.29
N GLY A 80 -3.58 -10.20 23.75
CA GLY A 80 -4.53 -10.92 24.58
C GLY A 80 -5.78 -11.38 23.85
N TRP A 81 -5.70 -11.57 22.52
CA TRP A 81 -6.81 -12.14 21.76
C TRP A 81 -6.96 -13.63 22.07
N ASN A 82 -8.15 -14.17 21.75
CA ASN A 82 -8.45 -15.58 21.97
C ASN A 82 -7.37 -16.49 21.35
N GLU A 83 -6.95 -17.51 22.10
CA GLU A 83 -5.87 -18.42 21.69
C GLU A 83 -6.19 -19.21 20.40
N GLY A 84 -7.47 -19.43 20.13
CA GLY A 84 -7.98 -20.09 18.92
C GLY A 84 -7.78 -19.29 17.63
N VAL A 85 -7.50 -17.98 17.70
CA VAL A 85 -7.32 -17.16 16.50
C VAL A 85 -5.97 -17.48 15.83
N PRO A 86 -5.96 -18.01 14.61
CA PRO A 86 -4.72 -18.22 13.85
C PRO A 86 -4.18 -16.91 13.29
N GLY A 87 -2.97 -16.96 12.75
CA GLY A 87 -2.36 -15.82 12.09
C GLY A 87 -1.48 -16.27 10.94
N ALA A 88 -1.47 -15.53 9.85
CA ALA A 88 -0.66 -15.78 8.68
C ALA A 88 0.12 -14.53 8.24
N GLN A 89 1.29 -14.76 7.66
CA GLN A 89 2.14 -13.74 7.09
C GLN A 89 2.32 -14.04 5.61
N LEU A 90 2.11 -13.07 4.73
CA LEU A 90 2.28 -13.24 3.30
C LEU A 90 3.17 -12.15 2.70
N ASN A 91 3.83 -12.47 1.58
CA ASN A 91 4.65 -11.55 0.82
C ASN A 91 4.23 -11.57 -0.66
N ARG A 92 3.86 -10.40 -1.16
CA ARG A 92 3.68 -10.06 -2.57
C ARG A 92 4.30 -8.68 -2.81
N PHE A 93 5.52 -8.47 -2.34
CA PHE A 93 6.20 -7.17 -2.39
C PHE A 93 5.28 -6.02 -1.94
N CYS A 94 5.31 -4.89 -2.63
CA CYS A 94 4.52 -3.69 -2.30
C CYS A 94 3.02 -3.95 -2.11
N ALA A 95 2.48 -4.99 -2.74
CA ALA A 95 1.05 -5.34 -2.65
C ALA A 95 0.68 -6.18 -1.43
N SER A 96 1.63 -6.62 -0.61
CA SER A 96 1.38 -7.61 0.46
C SER A 96 0.16 -7.29 1.32
N GLY A 97 -0.01 -6.04 1.75
CA GLY A 97 -1.18 -5.64 2.57
C GLY A 97 -2.50 -5.64 1.81
N LEU A 98 -2.51 -5.25 0.53
CA LEU A 98 -3.72 -5.29 -0.29
C LEU A 98 -4.06 -6.73 -0.71
N ASP A 99 -3.05 -7.57 -0.91
CA ASP A 99 -3.25 -8.99 -1.19
C ASP A 99 -3.76 -9.76 0.04
N ALA A 100 -3.30 -9.40 1.24
CA ALA A 100 -3.86 -9.89 2.49
C ALA A 100 -5.35 -9.54 2.62
N PHE A 101 -5.72 -8.28 2.34
CA PHE A 101 -7.12 -7.84 2.30
C PHE A 101 -7.94 -8.59 1.23
N ASN A 102 -7.41 -8.74 0.01
CA ASN A 102 -8.08 -9.48 -1.06
C ASN A 102 -8.25 -10.98 -0.72
N THR A 103 -7.26 -11.57 -0.04
CA THR A 103 -7.31 -12.97 0.42
C THR A 103 -8.36 -13.14 1.51
N ALA A 104 -8.41 -12.24 2.48
CA ALA A 104 -9.46 -12.24 3.51
C ALA A 104 -10.86 -12.11 2.89
N ALA A 105 -11.02 -11.17 1.95
CA ALA A 105 -12.28 -11.02 1.22
C ALA A 105 -12.66 -12.28 0.44
N ALA A 106 -11.69 -12.98 -0.18
CA ALA A 106 -11.94 -14.23 -0.89
C ALA A 106 -12.34 -15.38 0.06
N LYS A 107 -11.73 -15.48 1.25
CA LYS A 107 -12.11 -16.45 2.28
C LYS A 107 -13.55 -16.25 2.71
N VAL A 108 -13.94 -15.02 3.04
CA VAL A 108 -15.32 -14.68 3.41
C VAL A 108 -16.28 -14.93 2.24
N ALA A 109 -15.94 -14.49 1.02
CA ALA A 109 -16.77 -14.68 -0.16
C ALA A 109 -17.01 -16.16 -0.52
N SER A 110 -16.05 -17.04 -0.18
CA SER A 110 -16.19 -18.49 -0.37
C SER A 110 -17.13 -19.15 0.64
N GLY A 111 -17.43 -18.47 1.75
CA GLY A 111 -18.19 -19.00 2.87
C GLY A 111 -17.41 -19.98 3.76
N TRP A 112 -16.08 -20.01 3.64
CA TRP A 112 -15.22 -20.83 4.51
C TRP A 112 -14.93 -20.13 5.84
N GLU A 113 -14.85 -18.81 5.82
CA GLU A 113 -14.61 -17.97 6.99
C GLU A 113 -15.68 -16.88 7.07
N ASP A 114 -16.04 -16.46 8.26
CA ASP A 114 -17.07 -15.43 8.49
C ASP A 114 -16.47 -14.07 8.82
N LEU A 115 -15.41 -14.01 9.64
CA LEU A 115 -14.77 -12.78 10.09
C LEU A 115 -13.26 -12.89 10.03
N VAL A 116 -12.63 -12.10 9.18
CA VAL A 116 -11.18 -12.11 8.99
C VAL A 116 -10.62 -10.70 9.15
N CYS A 117 -9.52 -10.57 9.89
CA CYS A 117 -8.74 -9.35 9.91
C CYS A 117 -7.56 -9.46 8.93
N ALA A 118 -7.29 -8.40 8.18
CA ALA A 118 -6.20 -8.36 7.21
C ALA A 118 -5.52 -6.99 7.18
N GLY A 119 -4.31 -6.94 6.68
CA GLY A 119 -3.57 -5.68 6.58
C GLY A 119 -2.09 -5.95 6.36
N GLY A 120 -1.24 -5.23 7.08
CA GLY A 120 0.18 -5.49 7.00
C GLY A 120 1.01 -4.54 7.84
N TYR A 121 2.29 -4.78 7.85
CA TYR A 121 3.26 -4.00 8.62
C TYR A 121 4.60 -3.99 7.91
N GLU A 122 5.35 -2.92 8.14
CA GLU A 122 6.75 -2.82 7.74
C GLU A 122 7.44 -1.80 8.66
N SER A 123 8.58 -2.18 9.24
CA SER A 123 9.45 -1.31 10.01
C SER A 123 10.79 -1.22 9.29
N MET A 124 10.86 -0.34 8.31
CA MET A 124 12.01 -0.22 7.41
C MET A 124 13.19 0.46 8.09
N SER A 125 12.98 1.10 9.26
CA SER A 125 14.04 1.64 10.09
C SER A 125 14.81 0.56 10.86
N ARG A 126 14.17 -0.60 11.12
CA ARG A 126 14.72 -1.72 11.92
C ARG A 126 15.12 -2.91 11.04
N VAL A 127 14.32 -3.21 10.02
CA VAL A 127 14.59 -4.27 9.03
C VAL A 127 14.69 -3.61 7.66
N PRO A 128 15.90 -3.38 7.15
CA PRO A 128 16.10 -2.70 5.88
C PRO A 128 15.45 -3.46 4.71
N MET A 129 15.01 -2.72 3.72
CA MET A 129 14.50 -3.29 2.47
C MET A 129 15.57 -4.19 1.83
N GLY A 130 15.18 -5.41 1.43
CA GLY A 130 16.07 -6.42 0.87
C GLY A 130 16.80 -7.27 1.92
N ALA A 131 16.51 -7.10 3.23
CA ALA A 131 17.10 -7.92 4.29
C ALA A 131 16.68 -9.40 4.20
N ASP A 132 15.62 -9.71 3.46
CA ASP A 132 15.13 -11.07 3.17
C ASP A 132 15.93 -11.76 2.05
N GLY A 133 16.84 -11.04 1.38
CA GLY A 133 17.66 -11.56 0.28
C GLY A 133 16.82 -11.94 -0.94
N GLY A 134 17.12 -13.10 -1.51
CA GLY A 134 16.37 -13.66 -2.61
C GLY A 134 17.15 -13.73 -3.93
N PRO A 135 16.64 -14.51 -4.91
CA PRO A 135 17.43 -14.86 -6.09
C PRO A 135 17.74 -13.68 -7.03
N PHE A 136 16.99 -12.59 -6.98
CA PHE A 136 17.30 -11.38 -7.77
C PHE A 136 18.59 -10.68 -7.31
N SER A 137 18.91 -10.75 -6.02
CA SER A 137 20.08 -10.07 -5.44
C SER A 137 21.24 -11.03 -5.14
N GLU A 138 20.96 -12.30 -4.87
CA GLU A 138 21.95 -13.25 -4.35
C GLU A 138 22.35 -14.34 -5.36
N ASP A 139 21.58 -14.51 -6.44
CA ASP A 139 21.89 -15.46 -7.49
C ASP A 139 22.10 -14.76 -8.85
N PRO A 140 23.37 -14.53 -9.25
CA PRO A 140 23.69 -13.85 -10.50
C PRO A 140 23.13 -14.56 -11.75
N GLU A 141 23.04 -15.89 -11.75
CA GLU A 141 22.49 -16.65 -12.86
C GLU A 141 21.01 -16.33 -13.06
N THR A 142 20.25 -16.32 -11.96
CA THR A 142 18.82 -15.93 -11.99
C THR A 142 18.66 -14.46 -12.38
N ALA A 143 19.46 -13.56 -11.82
CA ALA A 143 19.39 -12.13 -12.17
C ALA A 143 19.64 -11.90 -13.65
N ILE A 144 20.62 -12.56 -14.25
CA ILE A 144 20.92 -12.49 -15.69
C ILE A 144 19.78 -13.09 -16.52
N LYS A 145 19.30 -14.29 -16.18
CA LYS A 145 18.21 -14.96 -16.92
C LYS A 145 16.89 -14.22 -16.88
N THR A 146 16.62 -13.53 -15.78
CA THR A 146 15.39 -12.75 -15.62
C THR A 146 15.51 -11.32 -16.11
N HIS A 147 16.70 -10.92 -16.58
CA HIS A 147 17.02 -9.54 -16.94
C HIS A 147 16.60 -8.55 -15.84
N PHE A 148 16.94 -8.90 -14.59
CA PHE A 148 16.55 -8.09 -13.43
C PHE A 148 17.06 -6.65 -13.55
N VAL A 149 16.16 -5.71 -13.35
CA VAL A 149 16.43 -4.27 -13.34
C VAL A 149 15.81 -3.69 -12.05
N PRO A 150 16.53 -2.84 -11.30
CA PRO A 150 15.98 -2.13 -10.16
C PRO A 150 14.75 -1.30 -10.55
N GLN A 151 13.71 -1.30 -9.71
CA GLN A 151 12.42 -0.66 -10.04
C GLN A 151 12.51 0.83 -10.40
N GLY A 152 13.50 1.55 -9.87
CA GLY A 152 13.72 2.95 -10.20
C GLY A 152 14.14 3.19 -11.65
N ILE A 153 14.88 2.24 -12.26
CA ILE A 153 15.18 2.26 -13.70
C ILE A 153 13.88 2.08 -14.50
N GLY A 154 13.01 1.16 -14.07
CA GLY A 154 11.69 0.99 -14.69
C GLY A 154 10.82 2.26 -14.60
N ALA A 155 10.87 2.96 -13.46
CA ALA A 155 10.15 4.22 -13.28
C ALA A 155 10.68 5.33 -14.21
N ASP A 156 12.01 5.46 -14.35
CA ASP A 156 12.64 6.41 -15.28
C ASP A 156 12.39 6.03 -16.75
N LEU A 157 12.37 4.73 -17.06
CA LEU A 157 12.00 4.24 -18.39
C LEU A 157 10.55 4.58 -18.74
N ILE A 158 9.60 4.44 -17.79
CA ILE A 158 8.21 4.89 -17.98
C ILE A 158 8.19 6.38 -18.31
N ALA A 159 8.85 7.21 -17.50
CA ALA A 159 8.89 8.65 -17.74
C ALA A 159 9.49 8.99 -19.10
N THR A 160 10.55 8.28 -19.51
CA THR A 160 11.20 8.46 -20.81
C THR A 160 10.29 8.13 -22.00
N ILE A 161 9.63 6.95 -21.95
CA ILE A 161 8.69 6.52 -23.00
C ILE A 161 7.52 7.48 -23.13
N GLU A 162 7.04 8.00 -22.00
CA GLU A 162 5.91 8.94 -21.94
C GLU A 162 6.30 10.38 -22.29
N GLY A 163 7.61 10.69 -22.38
CA GLY A 163 8.11 12.04 -22.59
C GLY A 163 7.93 12.96 -21.38
N TRP A 164 7.72 12.42 -20.17
CA TRP A 164 7.62 13.24 -18.97
C TRP A 164 8.98 13.74 -18.53
N THR A 165 9.01 15.05 -18.29
CA THR A 165 10.19 15.76 -17.81
C THR A 165 10.33 15.65 -16.30
N ARG A 166 11.47 16.09 -15.79
CA ARG A 166 11.70 16.26 -14.36
C ARG A 166 10.64 17.18 -13.71
N GLU A 167 10.23 18.23 -14.39
CA GLU A 167 9.22 19.16 -13.89
C GLU A 167 7.84 18.52 -13.78
N ASP A 168 7.47 17.60 -14.68
CA ASP A 168 6.18 16.93 -14.64
C ASP A 168 6.07 16.03 -13.42
N VAL A 169 7.10 15.21 -13.14
CA VAL A 169 7.12 14.34 -11.97
C VAL A 169 7.26 15.12 -10.67
N ASP A 170 8.01 16.23 -10.65
CA ASP A 170 8.11 17.11 -9.49
C ASP A 170 6.77 17.85 -9.21
N ARG A 171 6.04 18.28 -10.25
CA ARG A 171 4.71 18.91 -10.09
C ARG A 171 3.72 17.95 -9.44
N PHE A 172 3.73 16.69 -9.84
CA PHE A 172 2.92 15.65 -9.20
C PHE A 172 3.30 15.49 -7.71
N ALA A 173 4.60 15.48 -7.40
CA ALA A 173 5.07 15.35 -6.02
C ALA A 173 4.66 16.55 -5.14
N VAL A 174 4.75 17.78 -5.65
CA VAL A 174 4.28 18.98 -4.94
C VAL A 174 2.77 18.89 -4.66
N ARG A 175 1.99 18.39 -5.64
CA ARG A 175 0.55 18.17 -5.46
C ARG A 175 0.29 17.16 -4.34
N SER A 176 0.99 16.01 -4.35
CA SER A 176 0.86 14.98 -3.32
C SER A 176 1.14 15.53 -1.92
N GLN A 177 2.23 16.29 -1.75
CA GLN A 177 2.61 16.92 -0.46
C GLN A 177 1.55 17.89 0.05
N LYS A 178 1.02 18.75 -0.82
CA LYS A 178 0.00 19.74 -0.44
C LYS A 178 -1.31 19.09 -0.03
N LEU A 179 -1.78 18.09 -0.79
CA LEU A 179 -3.02 17.38 -0.49
C LEU A 179 -2.89 16.57 0.83
N ALA A 180 -1.76 15.90 1.05
CA ALA A 180 -1.53 15.15 2.26
C ALA A 180 -1.42 16.06 3.51
N ALA A 181 -0.75 17.20 3.38
CA ALA A 181 -0.68 18.19 4.46
C ALA A 181 -2.08 18.74 4.80
N GLN A 182 -2.86 19.11 3.79
CA GLN A 182 -4.23 19.57 3.97
C GLN A 182 -5.09 18.50 4.67
N ALA A 183 -5.03 17.25 4.22
CA ALA A 183 -5.80 16.17 4.78
C ALA A 183 -5.44 15.91 6.25
N ARG A 184 -4.14 15.86 6.57
CA ARG A 184 -3.64 15.70 7.94
C ARG A 184 -4.09 16.84 8.85
N ASP A 185 -3.88 18.08 8.42
CA ASP A 185 -4.13 19.25 9.26
C ASP A 185 -5.63 19.56 9.40
N SER A 186 -6.47 19.05 8.47
CA SER A 186 -7.93 19.09 8.55
C SER A 186 -8.55 17.90 9.32
N GLY A 187 -7.74 16.97 9.84
CA GLY A 187 -8.23 15.82 10.60
C GLY A 187 -8.94 14.75 9.75
N TRP A 188 -8.74 14.72 8.43
CA TRP A 188 -9.44 13.77 7.56
C TRP A 188 -9.00 12.32 7.76
N PHE A 189 -7.86 12.10 8.43
CA PHE A 189 -7.34 10.78 8.79
C PHE A 189 -7.65 10.38 10.25
N ASP A 190 -8.29 11.24 11.06
CA ASP A 190 -8.43 11.03 12.51
C ASP A 190 -9.23 9.78 12.86
N ARG A 191 -10.13 9.34 11.98
CA ARG A 191 -10.90 8.12 12.18
C ARG A 191 -10.03 6.86 12.04
N SER A 192 -9.15 6.83 11.06
CA SER A 192 -8.36 5.64 10.74
C SER A 192 -6.99 5.62 11.41
N VAL A 193 -6.40 6.77 11.74
CA VAL A 193 -5.08 6.82 12.37
C VAL A 193 -5.14 6.56 13.86
N VAL A 194 -4.46 5.50 14.29
CA VAL A 194 -4.35 5.09 15.69
C VAL A 194 -3.00 5.57 16.24
N PRO A 195 -2.97 6.42 17.27
CA PRO A 195 -1.72 6.85 17.88
C PRO A 195 -0.88 5.66 18.36
N VAL A 196 0.41 5.67 18.03
CA VAL A 196 1.36 4.66 18.50
C VAL A 196 1.82 5.01 19.91
N LYS A 197 1.80 4.01 20.81
CA LYS A 197 2.24 4.11 22.19
C LYS A 197 3.44 3.19 22.42
N ASP A 198 4.28 3.56 23.38
CA ASP A 198 5.31 2.68 23.92
C ASP A 198 4.73 1.62 24.89
N ASP A 199 5.59 0.75 25.42
CA ASP A 199 5.19 -0.29 26.38
C ASP A 199 4.69 0.29 27.73
N ASN A 200 4.91 1.57 28.01
CA ASN A 200 4.39 2.28 29.20
C ASN A 200 3.05 3.00 28.92
N GLY A 201 2.53 2.91 27.71
CA GLY A 201 1.30 3.59 27.30
C GLY A 201 1.49 5.06 26.91
N ILE A 202 2.72 5.56 26.84
CA ILE A 202 3.03 6.94 26.44
C ILE A 202 2.89 7.04 24.93
N VAL A 203 2.16 8.05 24.46
CA VAL A 203 2.02 8.28 23.01
C VAL A 203 3.32 8.80 22.41
N VAL A 204 3.90 8.02 21.53
CA VAL A 204 5.13 8.33 20.79
C VAL A 204 4.82 9.12 19.51
N LEU A 205 3.79 8.72 18.77
CA LEU A 205 3.40 9.38 17.52
C LEU A 205 1.88 9.39 17.35
N ARG A 206 1.29 10.57 17.06
CA ARG A 206 -0.17 10.74 16.88
C ARG A 206 -0.61 10.87 15.45
N ARG A 207 0.25 11.39 14.55
CA ARG A 207 -0.05 11.70 13.15
C ARG A 207 1.18 11.48 12.28
N ASP A 208 0.96 11.33 10.99
CA ASP A 208 2.06 11.18 10.02
C ASP A 208 3.06 12.33 10.15
N ASP A 209 4.35 12.01 10.35
CA ASP A 209 5.42 12.98 10.54
C ASP A 209 6.42 13.04 9.37
N PHE A 210 6.28 12.15 8.38
CA PHE A 210 7.14 12.13 7.21
C PHE A 210 6.89 13.26 6.22
N LEU A 211 5.70 13.88 6.23
CA LEU A 211 5.28 14.93 5.30
C LEU A 211 6.21 16.15 5.33
N LYS A 212 6.37 16.76 4.16
CA LYS A 212 7.13 18.00 3.95
C LYS A 212 6.22 19.05 3.31
N PRO A 213 5.34 19.70 4.08
CA PRO A 213 4.29 20.57 3.55
C PRO A 213 4.83 21.77 2.77
N ASP A 214 6.04 22.23 3.06
CA ASP A 214 6.71 23.34 2.40
C ASP A 214 7.42 22.97 1.09
N THR A 215 7.23 21.75 0.61
CA THR A 215 7.82 21.28 -0.64
C THR A 215 7.29 22.10 -1.82
N ASP A 216 8.22 22.66 -2.59
CA ASP A 216 7.95 23.42 -3.82
C ASP A 216 8.86 22.96 -4.99
N MET A 217 8.58 23.44 -6.18
CA MET A 217 9.33 23.11 -7.39
C MET A 217 10.81 23.52 -7.28
N ALA A 218 11.09 24.69 -6.66
CA ALA A 218 12.46 25.18 -6.52
C ALA A 218 13.31 24.31 -5.59
N THR A 219 12.69 23.75 -4.55
CA THR A 219 13.34 22.82 -3.62
C THR A 219 13.60 21.47 -4.28
N LEU A 220 12.60 20.93 -5.00
CA LEU A 220 12.73 19.66 -5.71
C LEU A 220 13.78 19.71 -6.83
N ALA A 221 13.85 20.81 -7.58
CA ALA A 221 14.82 20.98 -8.69
C ALA A 221 16.29 20.85 -8.24
N LYS A 222 16.61 21.07 -6.96
CA LYS A 222 17.95 20.90 -6.41
C LYS A 222 18.36 19.45 -6.16
N LEU A 223 17.40 18.52 -6.15
CA LEU A 223 17.67 17.10 -5.89
C LEU A 223 18.26 16.42 -7.13
N LYS A 224 19.27 15.58 -6.89
CA LYS A 224 19.90 14.79 -7.94
C LYS A 224 19.04 13.55 -8.27
N PRO A 225 19.01 13.09 -9.52
CA PRO A 225 18.40 11.82 -9.89
C PRO A 225 18.97 10.67 -9.06
N SER A 226 18.08 9.80 -8.56
CA SER A 226 18.46 8.70 -7.66
C SER A 226 19.05 7.51 -8.38
N PHE A 227 18.71 7.31 -9.66
CA PHE A 227 19.00 6.07 -10.36
C PHE A 227 20.02 6.21 -11.51
N ASP A 228 20.50 7.42 -11.81
CA ASP A 228 21.53 7.68 -12.85
C ASP A 228 22.81 6.88 -12.62
N SER A 229 23.32 6.81 -11.38
CA SER A 229 24.50 6.03 -11.06
C SER A 229 24.28 4.52 -11.18
N ILE A 230 23.11 4.03 -10.82
CA ILE A 230 22.72 2.62 -10.92
C ILE A 230 22.55 2.24 -12.40
N GLY A 231 21.90 3.10 -13.18
CA GLY A 231 21.76 2.93 -14.62
C GLY A 231 23.09 2.74 -15.33
N LYS A 232 24.08 3.61 -15.00
CA LYS A 232 25.45 3.55 -15.53
C LYS A 232 26.24 2.28 -15.14
N MET A 233 25.80 1.54 -14.12
CA MET A 233 26.38 0.23 -13.76
C MET A 233 25.97 -0.89 -14.73
N GLY A 234 25.16 -0.58 -15.76
CA GLY A 234 24.72 -1.51 -16.81
C GLY A 234 23.22 -1.80 -16.80
N PHE A 235 22.46 -1.36 -15.79
CA PHE A 235 21.03 -1.64 -15.72
C PHE A 235 20.22 -0.92 -16.81
N ASP A 236 20.65 0.27 -17.26
CA ASP A 236 20.08 0.93 -18.43
C ASP A 236 20.24 0.09 -19.69
N THR A 237 21.44 -0.49 -19.90
CA THR A 237 21.72 -1.36 -21.04
C THR A 237 20.80 -2.59 -21.06
N ILE A 238 20.53 -3.19 -19.90
CA ILE A 238 19.61 -4.33 -19.77
C ILE A 238 18.18 -3.91 -20.17
N ALA A 239 17.72 -2.76 -19.69
CA ALA A 239 16.39 -2.25 -20.01
C ALA A 239 16.27 -1.89 -21.51
N LEU A 240 17.24 -1.18 -22.07
CA LEU A 240 17.28 -0.76 -23.46
C LEU A 240 17.44 -1.92 -24.45
N ALA A 241 18.01 -3.05 -24.02
CA ALA A 241 18.07 -4.26 -24.84
C ALA A 241 16.67 -4.79 -25.21
N LYS A 242 15.65 -4.51 -24.39
CA LYS A 242 14.27 -4.85 -24.68
C LYS A 242 13.48 -3.68 -25.29
N TYR A 243 13.70 -2.48 -24.82
CA TYR A 243 13.01 -1.25 -25.26
C TYR A 243 13.88 -0.52 -26.29
N THR A 244 14.08 -1.18 -27.44
CA THR A 244 15.01 -0.73 -28.51
C THR A 244 14.59 0.55 -29.21
N GLU A 245 13.35 0.98 -29.03
CA GLU A 245 12.83 2.27 -29.50
C GLU A 245 13.29 3.47 -28.65
N VAL A 246 13.86 3.20 -27.47
CA VAL A 246 14.40 4.21 -26.56
C VAL A 246 15.90 4.27 -26.71
N GLU A 247 16.45 5.42 -27.11
CA GLU A 247 17.89 5.61 -27.29
C GLU A 247 18.64 5.69 -25.96
N SER A 248 18.07 6.37 -24.98
CA SER A 248 18.63 6.51 -23.62
C SER A 248 17.54 6.76 -22.58
N ILE A 249 17.77 6.33 -21.34
CA ILE A 249 16.85 6.57 -20.23
C ILE A 249 17.14 7.95 -19.63
N ASN A 250 16.10 8.80 -19.56
CA ASN A 250 16.18 10.08 -18.88
C ASN A 250 15.85 9.90 -17.40
N HIS A 251 16.85 10.02 -16.53
CA HIS A 251 16.69 9.85 -15.09
C HIS A 251 16.06 11.09 -14.44
N VAL A 252 14.78 11.02 -14.12
CA VAL A 252 14.00 12.13 -13.55
C VAL A 252 13.59 11.89 -12.09
N HIS A 253 13.62 10.62 -11.61
CA HIS A 253 13.19 10.32 -10.26
C HIS A 253 14.27 10.64 -9.22
N THR A 254 13.80 11.26 -8.13
CA THR A 254 14.60 11.69 -6.98
C THR A 254 13.92 11.28 -5.69
N PRO A 255 14.56 11.42 -4.52
CA PRO A 255 13.87 11.21 -3.24
C PRO A 255 12.64 12.09 -3.03
N GLY A 256 12.50 13.18 -3.80
CA GLY A 256 11.40 14.14 -3.68
C GLY A 256 10.15 13.78 -4.47
N ASN A 257 10.26 12.93 -5.50
CA ASN A 257 9.16 12.52 -6.37
C ASN A 257 8.99 10.99 -6.44
N SER A 258 9.56 10.30 -5.45
CA SER A 258 9.43 8.87 -5.17
C SER A 258 8.90 8.66 -3.76
N SER A 259 8.31 7.49 -3.49
CA SER A 259 7.80 7.17 -2.16
C SER A 259 8.89 7.15 -1.10
N GLY A 260 8.57 7.65 0.08
CA GLY A 260 9.48 7.62 1.22
C GLY A 260 9.58 6.24 1.87
N ILE A 261 10.79 5.92 2.36
CA ILE A 261 11.04 4.76 3.24
C ILE A 261 10.55 5.13 4.63
N VAL A 262 9.58 4.39 5.17
CA VAL A 262 8.91 4.69 6.44
C VAL A 262 8.51 3.42 7.19
N ASP A 263 8.20 3.58 8.47
CA ASP A 263 7.60 2.55 9.32
C ASP A 263 6.08 2.73 9.41
N GLY A 264 5.34 1.64 9.54
CA GLY A 264 3.90 1.67 9.76
C GLY A 264 3.23 0.29 9.72
N ALA A 265 1.98 0.27 10.17
CA ALA A 265 1.10 -0.90 10.12
C ALA A 265 -0.32 -0.51 9.75
N SER A 266 -1.10 -1.46 9.25
CA SER A 266 -2.53 -1.30 8.93
C SER A 266 -3.31 -2.55 9.27
N LEU A 267 -4.60 -2.40 9.60
CA LEU A 267 -5.51 -3.51 9.91
C LEU A 267 -6.91 -3.17 9.39
N VAL A 268 -7.51 -4.11 8.67
CA VAL A 268 -8.85 -4.02 8.08
C VAL A 268 -9.65 -5.24 8.56
N MET A 269 -10.86 -5.04 9.02
CA MET A 269 -11.78 -6.10 9.45
C MET A 269 -12.85 -6.31 8.38
N VAL A 270 -12.90 -7.52 7.83
CA VAL A 270 -13.88 -7.93 6.81
C VAL A 270 -14.67 -9.14 7.26
N GLY A 271 -15.93 -9.24 6.85
CA GLY A 271 -16.74 -10.40 7.20
C GLY A 271 -18.05 -10.49 6.42
N SER A 272 -18.78 -11.57 6.71
CA SER A 272 -20.12 -11.83 6.17
C SER A 272 -21.17 -10.89 6.80
N GLU A 273 -22.31 -10.74 6.13
CA GLU A 273 -23.43 -9.98 6.70
C GLU A 273 -23.94 -10.60 8.00
N SER A 274 -23.94 -11.94 8.08
CA SER A 274 -24.42 -12.66 9.28
C SER A 274 -23.54 -12.37 10.49
N VAL A 275 -22.23 -12.50 10.38
CA VAL A 275 -21.34 -12.24 11.52
C VAL A 275 -21.39 -10.77 11.95
N GLY A 276 -21.57 -9.85 10.99
CA GLY A 276 -21.76 -8.43 11.30
C GLY A 276 -23.02 -8.20 12.16
N LYS A 277 -24.13 -8.83 11.81
CA LYS A 277 -25.40 -8.76 12.59
C LYS A 277 -25.25 -9.41 13.97
N ASP A 278 -24.63 -10.59 14.03
CA ASP A 278 -24.43 -11.33 15.28
C ASP A 278 -23.58 -10.57 16.30
N LEU A 279 -22.57 -9.84 15.81
CA LEU A 279 -21.65 -9.05 16.64
C LEU A 279 -22.03 -7.57 16.77
N GLY A 280 -23.14 -7.14 16.17
CA GLY A 280 -23.56 -5.75 16.18
C GLY A 280 -22.61 -4.80 15.42
N LEU A 281 -21.83 -5.32 14.48
CA LEU A 281 -20.90 -4.54 13.67
C LEU A 281 -21.64 -3.78 12.57
N THR A 282 -21.37 -2.49 12.46
CA THR A 282 -21.94 -1.66 11.39
C THR A 282 -20.98 -1.66 10.18
N PRO A 283 -21.42 -2.12 9.01
CA PRO A 283 -20.57 -2.10 7.83
C PRO A 283 -20.34 -0.66 7.33
N ARG A 284 -19.09 -0.35 7.00
CA ARG A 284 -18.67 0.92 6.39
C ARG A 284 -18.66 0.84 4.86
N GLY A 285 -18.35 -0.34 4.35
CA GLY A 285 -18.27 -0.60 2.93
C GLY A 285 -18.37 -2.08 2.61
N ARG A 286 -18.27 -2.39 1.34
CA ARG A 286 -18.22 -3.77 0.84
C ARG A 286 -17.17 -3.93 -0.25
N VAL A 287 -16.62 -5.13 -0.39
CA VAL A 287 -15.68 -5.48 -1.47
C VAL A 287 -16.49 -5.87 -2.70
N ILE A 288 -16.27 -5.18 -3.81
CA ILE A 288 -16.99 -5.42 -5.07
C ILE A 288 -16.20 -6.38 -5.95
N SER A 289 -14.90 -6.14 -6.10
CA SER A 289 -14.05 -6.91 -7.00
C SER A 289 -12.59 -6.76 -6.63
N THR A 290 -11.81 -7.79 -6.93
CA THR A 290 -10.36 -7.79 -6.78
C THR A 290 -9.68 -8.38 -8.00
N ALA A 291 -8.47 -7.93 -8.33
CA ALA A 291 -7.71 -8.46 -9.46
C ALA A 291 -6.20 -8.45 -9.20
N LEU A 292 -5.56 -9.46 -9.75
CA LEU A 292 -4.11 -9.60 -9.85
C LEU A 292 -3.73 -9.80 -11.31
N VAL A 293 -2.63 -9.21 -11.73
CA VAL A 293 -2.03 -9.37 -13.05
C VAL A 293 -0.52 -9.42 -12.95
N ALA A 294 0.12 -9.91 -14.01
CA ALA A 294 1.54 -9.71 -14.25
C ALA A 294 1.72 -9.03 -15.62
N THR A 295 2.75 -8.23 -15.72
CA THR A 295 3.16 -7.49 -16.92
C THR A 295 4.65 -7.69 -17.14
N ASP A 296 5.28 -6.90 -18.00
CA ASP A 296 6.71 -6.96 -18.25
C ASP A 296 7.53 -6.69 -16.97
N PRO A 297 8.39 -7.63 -16.55
CA PRO A 297 9.19 -7.48 -15.33
C PRO A 297 10.33 -6.45 -15.45
N ILE A 298 10.75 -6.05 -16.65
CA ILE A 298 11.85 -5.09 -16.85
C ILE A 298 11.36 -3.67 -16.54
N ILE A 299 10.31 -3.19 -17.24
CA ILE A 299 9.69 -1.89 -16.91
C ILE A 299 8.91 -1.96 -15.59
N MET A 300 8.53 -3.16 -15.18
CA MET A 300 8.02 -3.59 -13.87
C MET A 300 6.73 -2.91 -13.39
N LEU A 301 6.56 -1.61 -13.55
CA LEU A 301 5.59 -0.82 -12.79
C LEU A 301 4.29 -0.52 -13.55
N LEU A 302 4.04 -1.21 -14.67
CA LEU A 302 2.85 -1.01 -15.52
C LEU A 302 1.61 -1.83 -15.09
N GLY A 303 1.72 -2.64 -14.04
CA GLY A 303 0.65 -3.52 -13.56
C GLY A 303 -0.66 -2.86 -13.11
N PRO A 304 -0.68 -1.63 -12.56
CA PRO A 304 -1.89 -1.01 -12.00
C PRO A 304 -3.05 -0.89 -12.99
N ALA A 305 -2.85 -0.34 -14.18
CA ALA A 305 -3.95 -0.14 -15.15
C ALA A 305 -4.54 -1.45 -15.68
N PRO A 306 -3.76 -2.49 -16.07
CA PRO A 306 -4.30 -3.80 -16.38
C PRO A 306 -5.05 -4.46 -15.21
N ALA A 307 -4.57 -4.32 -13.97
CA ALA A 307 -5.26 -4.83 -12.79
C ALA A 307 -6.61 -4.11 -12.57
N ALA A 308 -6.63 -2.80 -12.72
CA ALA A 308 -7.84 -1.98 -12.65
C ALA A 308 -8.87 -2.41 -13.70
N ARG A 309 -8.48 -2.51 -14.97
CA ARG A 309 -9.37 -2.96 -16.05
C ARG A 309 -9.94 -4.36 -15.78
N LYS A 310 -9.10 -5.27 -15.25
CA LYS A 310 -9.56 -6.62 -14.88
C LYS A 310 -10.55 -6.59 -13.71
N ALA A 311 -10.33 -5.75 -12.69
CA ALA A 311 -11.25 -5.61 -11.56
C ALA A 311 -12.58 -4.99 -12.00
N LEU A 312 -12.56 -3.94 -12.83
CA LEU A 312 -13.74 -3.30 -13.41
C LEU A 312 -14.56 -4.30 -14.24
N ALA A 313 -13.91 -5.05 -15.13
CA ALA A 313 -14.58 -6.04 -15.95
C ALA A 313 -15.25 -7.15 -15.13
N LYS A 314 -14.61 -7.64 -14.06
CA LYS A 314 -15.21 -8.61 -13.14
C LYS A 314 -16.46 -8.06 -12.43
N ALA A 315 -16.46 -6.77 -12.12
CA ALA A 315 -17.58 -6.09 -11.47
C ALA A 315 -18.69 -5.68 -12.45
N GLY A 316 -18.48 -5.77 -13.76
CA GLY A 316 -19.37 -5.22 -14.78
C GLY A 316 -19.44 -3.70 -14.75
N LEU A 317 -18.33 -3.04 -14.34
CA LEU A 317 -18.20 -1.60 -14.19
C LEU A 317 -17.22 -1.02 -15.23
N THR A 318 -17.34 0.28 -15.44
CA THR A 318 -16.38 1.11 -16.19
C THR A 318 -15.67 2.07 -15.25
N ILE A 319 -14.68 2.81 -15.73
CA ILE A 319 -13.99 3.82 -14.92
C ILE A 319 -14.91 4.98 -14.53
N ASP A 320 -15.94 5.25 -15.32
CA ASP A 320 -16.93 6.30 -15.05
C ASP A 320 -17.79 5.98 -13.82
N ASP A 321 -17.96 4.69 -13.48
CA ASP A 321 -18.66 4.23 -12.29
C ASP A 321 -17.86 4.40 -11.00
N ILE A 322 -16.61 4.86 -11.10
CA ILE A 322 -15.68 5.05 -9.98
C ILE A 322 -15.60 6.53 -9.62
N ASP A 323 -15.85 6.81 -8.35
CA ASP A 323 -15.80 8.20 -7.83
C ASP A 323 -14.40 8.62 -7.44
N LEU A 324 -13.61 7.70 -6.85
CA LEU A 324 -12.24 7.94 -6.40
C LEU A 324 -11.29 6.85 -6.89
N VAL A 325 -10.11 7.24 -7.29
CA VAL A 325 -9.02 6.33 -7.68
C VAL A 325 -7.81 6.61 -6.80
N GLU A 326 -7.33 5.57 -6.14
CA GLU A 326 -6.14 5.62 -5.30
C GLU A 326 -5.08 4.69 -5.88
N ILE A 327 -3.96 5.26 -6.29
CA ILE A 327 -2.76 4.53 -6.70
C ILE A 327 -1.66 4.75 -5.68
N ASN A 328 -0.99 3.67 -5.26
CA ASN A 328 0.23 3.83 -4.47
C ASN A 328 1.30 4.59 -5.29
N GLU A 329 1.72 5.73 -4.79
CA GLU A 329 2.71 6.60 -5.42
C GLU A 329 4.14 6.09 -5.17
N ALA A 330 4.47 4.88 -5.66
CA ALA A 330 5.84 4.39 -5.57
C ALA A 330 6.82 5.36 -6.24
N PHE A 331 6.41 5.86 -7.40
CA PHE A 331 7.08 6.92 -8.19
C PHE A 331 6.01 7.77 -8.86
N ALA A 332 6.29 9.03 -9.10
CA ALA A 332 5.35 9.94 -9.76
C ALA A 332 4.92 9.44 -11.15
N SER A 333 5.87 8.89 -11.95
CA SER A 333 5.58 8.34 -13.28
C SER A 333 4.58 7.19 -13.25
N VAL A 334 4.55 6.39 -12.20
CA VAL A 334 3.60 5.28 -12.05
C VAL A 334 2.17 5.78 -11.88
N ALA A 335 2.00 6.82 -11.06
CA ALA A 335 0.68 7.44 -10.84
C ALA A 335 0.20 8.16 -12.10
N LEU A 336 1.06 8.94 -12.75
CA LEU A 336 0.78 9.61 -14.02
C LEU A 336 0.43 8.59 -15.12
N ARG A 337 1.11 7.45 -15.15
CA ARG A 337 0.84 6.40 -16.13
C ARG A 337 -0.53 5.75 -15.92
N LEU A 338 -0.91 5.41 -14.68
CA LEU A 338 -2.25 4.92 -14.41
C LEU A 338 -3.32 5.96 -14.80
N GLN A 339 -3.09 7.21 -14.41
CA GLN A 339 -3.99 8.32 -14.70
C GLN A 339 -4.28 8.42 -16.20
N ARG A 340 -3.22 8.40 -17.02
CA ARG A 340 -3.34 8.46 -18.47
C ARG A 340 -4.01 7.20 -19.05
N ASP A 341 -3.59 6.01 -18.59
CA ASP A 341 -4.08 4.73 -19.14
C ASP A 341 -5.57 4.49 -18.88
N LEU A 342 -6.13 5.12 -17.83
CA LEU A 342 -7.54 4.99 -17.44
C LEU A 342 -8.34 6.28 -17.65
N ASP A 343 -7.71 7.35 -18.16
CA ASP A 343 -8.32 8.68 -18.34
C ASP A 343 -8.96 9.22 -17.05
N VAL A 344 -8.22 9.11 -15.91
CA VAL A 344 -8.70 9.55 -14.60
C VAL A 344 -8.45 11.05 -14.42
N PRO A 345 -9.48 11.87 -14.17
CA PRO A 345 -9.29 13.28 -13.91
C PRO A 345 -8.61 13.54 -12.56
N ASP A 346 -7.87 14.65 -12.47
CA ASP A 346 -7.07 15.02 -11.28
C ASP A 346 -7.88 15.04 -9.97
N GLU A 347 -9.13 15.48 -10.03
CA GLU A 347 -10.02 15.57 -8.86
C GLU A 347 -10.49 14.23 -8.31
N LYS A 348 -10.29 13.12 -9.05
CA LYS A 348 -10.58 11.76 -8.60
C LYS A 348 -9.35 11.02 -8.15
N LEU A 349 -8.12 11.43 -8.55
CA LEU A 349 -6.88 10.71 -8.31
C LEU A 349 -6.19 11.17 -7.03
N ASN A 350 -5.91 10.23 -6.10
CA ASN A 350 -5.10 10.46 -4.90
C ASN A 350 -5.48 11.77 -4.19
N VAL A 351 -6.76 11.92 -3.90
CA VAL A 351 -7.39 13.18 -3.48
C VAL A 351 -6.94 13.71 -2.12
N VAL A 352 -6.16 12.94 -1.38
CA VAL A 352 -5.57 13.29 -0.09
C VAL A 352 -4.04 13.12 -0.08
N GLY A 353 -3.43 13.19 -1.27
CA GLY A 353 -2.02 12.87 -1.46
C GLY A 353 -1.75 11.38 -1.32
N GLY A 354 -0.49 10.97 -1.37
CA GLY A 354 -0.13 9.55 -1.35
C GLY A 354 1.27 9.28 -0.78
N ALA A 355 1.90 8.22 -1.24
CA ALA A 355 3.15 7.70 -0.68
C ALA A 355 4.38 8.60 -0.90
N ILE A 356 4.36 9.48 -1.89
CA ILE A 356 5.43 10.48 -2.06
C ILE A 356 5.46 11.41 -0.84
N ALA A 357 4.30 11.80 -0.34
CA ALA A 357 4.18 12.66 0.83
C ALA A 357 4.25 11.88 2.14
N MET A 358 3.49 10.80 2.26
CA MET A 358 3.29 10.08 3.54
C MET A 358 4.21 8.88 3.72
N GLY A 359 4.91 8.44 2.67
CA GLY A 359 5.76 7.26 2.68
C GLY A 359 5.02 5.96 2.37
N HIS A 360 5.81 4.90 2.13
CA HIS A 360 5.35 3.59 1.71
C HIS A 360 5.94 2.48 2.60
N PRO A 361 5.34 2.21 3.78
CA PRO A 361 5.71 1.05 4.59
C PRO A 361 5.16 -0.18 3.84
N LEU A 362 6.04 -0.89 3.11
CA LEU A 362 5.72 -1.80 2.01
C LEU A 362 4.52 -2.72 2.31
N GLY A 363 4.63 -3.56 3.34
CA GLY A 363 3.59 -4.51 3.71
C GLY A 363 2.32 -3.85 4.25
N ALA A 364 2.43 -2.66 4.86
CA ALA A 364 1.29 -1.97 5.48
C ALA A 364 0.45 -1.16 4.48
N THR A 365 1.03 -0.76 3.35
CA THR A 365 0.43 0.27 2.49
C THR A 365 -0.95 -0.13 1.96
N GLY A 366 -1.12 -1.39 1.54
CA GLY A 366 -2.40 -1.82 0.95
C GLY A 366 -3.60 -1.63 1.87
N GLY A 367 -3.51 -2.05 3.13
CA GLY A 367 -4.57 -1.82 4.12
C GLY A 367 -4.76 -0.34 4.48
N ALA A 368 -3.66 0.43 4.47
CA ALA A 368 -3.74 1.88 4.68
C ALA A 368 -4.47 2.60 3.54
N LEU A 369 -4.32 2.16 2.27
CA LEU A 369 -5.09 2.70 1.16
C LEU A 369 -6.58 2.36 1.27
N VAL A 370 -6.92 1.15 1.75
CA VAL A 370 -8.31 0.78 2.04
C VAL A 370 -8.91 1.73 3.09
N SER A 371 -8.19 2.00 4.19
CA SER A 371 -8.67 2.91 5.23
C SER A 371 -8.87 4.34 4.70
N THR A 372 -7.93 4.83 3.92
CA THR A 372 -7.99 6.16 3.29
C THR A 372 -9.20 6.28 2.37
N MET A 373 -9.45 5.29 1.53
CA MET A 373 -10.57 5.35 0.60
C MET A 373 -11.92 5.21 1.28
N LEU A 374 -12.05 4.40 2.34
CA LEU A 374 -13.28 4.35 3.15
C LEU A 374 -13.58 5.70 3.79
N ASP A 375 -12.58 6.32 4.42
CA ASP A 375 -12.74 7.63 5.05
C ASP A 375 -13.16 8.70 4.04
N GLU A 376 -12.56 8.72 2.84
CA GLU A 376 -12.88 9.68 1.79
C GLU A 376 -14.26 9.45 1.14
N LEU A 377 -14.65 8.18 0.92
CA LEU A 377 -15.99 7.87 0.44
C LEU A 377 -17.07 8.32 1.43
N GLU A 378 -16.85 8.11 2.73
CA GLU A 378 -17.77 8.56 3.78
C GLU A 378 -17.79 10.08 3.88
N ARG A 379 -16.62 10.73 3.98
CA ARG A 379 -16.48 12.18 4.14
C ARG A 379 -17.11 12.96 2.99
N ARG A 380 -16.91 12.48 1.76
CA ARG A 380 -17.44 13.11 0.53
C ARG A 380 -18.83 12.61 0.14
N LYS A 381 -19.37 11.60 0.85
CA LYS A 381 -20.64 10.94 0.51
C LYS A 381 -20.64 10.33 -0.89
N LEU A 382 -19.49 9.82 -1.32
CA LEU A 382 -19.29 9.15 -2.60
C LEU A 382 -19.54 7.65 -2.45
N LYS A 383 -19.60 6.93 -3.57
CA LYS A 383 -20.05 5.54 -3.59
C LYS A 383 -18.90 4.56 -3.74
N ARG A 384 -18.04 4.70 -4.75
CA ARG A 384 -17.04 3.69 -5.11
C ARG A 384 -15.64 4.22 -5.21
N ALA A 385 -14.68 3.43 -4.74
CA ALA A 385 -13.26 3.67 -4.93
C ALA A 385 -12.57 2.48 -5.57
N LEU A 386 -11.62 2.78 -6.46
CA LEU A 386 -10.68 1.85 -7.06
C LEU A 386 -9.31 2.06 -6.41
N ILE A 387 -8.74 1.01 -5.84
CA ILE A 387 -7.44 1.02 -5.19
C ILE A 387 -6.48 0.17 -6.03
N CYS A 388 -5.33 0.75 -6.41
CA CYS A 388 -4.34 0.08 -7.25
C CYS A 388 -2.93 0.19 -6.65
N MET A 389 -2.11 -0.82 -6.93
CA MET A 389 -0.67 -0.79 -6.61
C MET A 389 0.14 -1.45 -7.71
N CYS A 390 1.30 -0.85 -8.02
CA CYS A 390 2.37 -1.54 -8.73
C CYS A 390 3.11 -2.46 -7.75
N VAL A 391 3.73 -3.49 -8.29
CA VAL A 391 4.33 -4.55 -7.50
C VAL A 391 5.65 -4.98 -8.12
N GLY A 392 6.66 -5.22 -7.30
CA GLY A 392 7.93 -5.76 -7.74
C GLY A 392 7.77 -7.01 -8.62
N GLY A 393 8.70 -7.23 -9.57
CA GLY A 393 8.64 -8.36 -10.50
C GLY A 393 7.61 -8.23 -11.62
N GLY A 394 7.09 -7.02 -11.89
CA GLY A 394 6.16 -6.77 -13.00
C GLY A 394 4.71 -7.15 -12.69
N MET A 395 4.30 -7.15 -11.44
CA MET A 395 2.92 -7.45 -11.06
C MET A 395 2.09 -6.18 -10.82
N GLY A 396 0.77 -6.34 -10.76
CA GLY A 396 -0.18 -5.31 -10.37
C GLY A 396 -1.39 -5.88 -9.65
N ILE A 397 -1.94 -5.10 -8.73
CA ILE A 397 -3.11 -5.46 -7.93
C ILE A 397 -4.13 -4.34 -7.94
N ALA A 398 -5.40 -4.70 -7.91
CA ALA A 398 -6.50 -3.75 -7.78
C ALA A 398 -7.62 -4.31 -6.91
N SER A 399 -8.32 -3.41 -6.21
CA SER A 399 -9.53 -3.71 -5.43
C SER A 399 -10.54 -2.60 -5.64
N ILE A 400 -11.81 -2.96 -5.82
CA ILE A 400 -12.93 -2.02 -5.88
C ILE A 400 -13.72 -2.18 -4.59
N ILE A 401 -13.92 -1.11 -3.86
CA ILE A 401 -14.75 -1.05 -2.67
C ILE A 401 -15.91 -0.09 -2.89
N GLU A 402 -17.03 -0.34 -2.22
CA GLU A 402 -18.23 0.49 -2.29
C GLU A 402 -18.68 0.82 -0.87
N ARG A 403 -18.96 2.11 -0.59
CA ARG A 403 -19.56 2.56 0.66
C ARG A 403 -21.02 2.05 0.76
N VAL A 404 -21.41 1.59 1.93
CA VAL A 404 -22.79 1.16 2.25
C VAL A 404 -23.51 2.17 3.13
#